data_b2da3c961d6000c2f05dc6e0d3ac40cb
#
_entry.id   b2da3c961d6000c2f05dc6e0d3ac40cb
#
_cell.length_a   1.000
_cell.length_b   1.000
_cell.length_c   1.000
_cell.angle_alpha   90.00
_cell.angle_beta   90.00
_cell.angle_gamma   90.00
#
_symmetry.space_group_name_H-M   'P 1'
#
loop_
_entity.id
_entity.type
_entity.pdbx_description
1 polymer ?
#
loop_
_entity_poly.entity_id
_entity_poly.type
_entity_poly.pdbx_seq_one_letter_code
_entity_poly.pdbx_strand_id
1 'polypeptide(L)'
;PPHAAPAAGQIARRSELVLIPVRPSAFDLAAVPAAVEIVTAAKVRGAFVLSACPFRAPEIGETRAALEAYGLPIVPGEITDRRAFARAVTTGSAVTEFEAEGKAAEEIRALWAWIKNTLERK
;
A
#
# COMPACT_ATOMS: atom_id res chain seq x y z
N PRO A 1 7.20 -17.72 -2.84
CA PRO A 1 7.83 -18.19 -4.06
C PRO A 1 8.43 -17.05 -4.85
N PRO A 2 9.51 -17.27 -5.60
CA PRO A 2 10.17 -16.22 -6.37
C PRO A 2 9.34 -15.72 -7.54
N HIS A 3 8.27 -16.39 -7.88
CA HIS A 3 7.34 -15.95 -8.91
C HIS A 3 5.93 -15.96 -8.36
N ALA A 4 5.06 -15.21 -9.01
CA ALA A 4 3.69 -15.05 -8.55
C ALA A 4 2.94 -16.38 -8.60
N ALA A 5 2.29 -16.74 -7.50
CA ALA A 5 1.43 -17.92 -7.47
C ALA A 5 0.18 -17.68 -8.34
N PRO A 6 -0.35 -18.72 -9.01
CA PRO A 6 -1.59 -18.57 -9.78
C PRO A 6 -2.75 -17.99 -8.97
N ALA A 7 -2.78 -18.24 -7.66
CA ALA A 7 -3.80 -17.70 -6.77
C ALA A 7 -3.81 -16.17 -6.74
N ALA A 8 -2.64 -15.53 -6.80
CA ALA A 8 -2.56 -14.07 -6.78
C ALA A 8 -3.28 -13.45 -7.98
N GLY A 9 -3.08 -14.03 -9.17
CA GLY A 9 -3.77 -13.57 -10.36
C GLY A 9 -5.28 -13.78 -10.29
N GLN A 10 -5.72 -14.91 -9.74
CA GLN A 10 -7.14 -15.19 -9.56
C GLN A 10 -7.80 -14.21 -8.60
N ILE A 11 -7.12 -13.90 -7.50
CA ILE A 11 -7.60 -12.93 -6.52
C ILE A 11 -7.67 -11.54 -7.14
N ALA A 12 -6.63 -11.16 -7.87
CA ALA A 12 -6.59 -9.86 -8.53
C ALA A 12 -7.75 -9.68 -9.49
N ARG A 13 -8.05 -10.70 -10.30
CA ARG A 13 -9.15 -10.62 -11.27
C ARG A 13 -10.51 -10.44 -10.64
N ARG A 14 -10.67 -10.83 -9.38
CA ARG A 14 -11.92 -10.69 -8.63
C ARG A 14 -11.97 -9.43 -7.78
N SER A 15 -10.91 -8.64 -7.82
CA SER A 15 -10.81 -7.42 -7.02
C SER A 15 -11.24 -6.22 -7.86
N GLU A 16 -11.77 -5.21 -7.21
CA GLU A 16 -12.09 -3.94 -7.86
C GLU A 16 -10.89 -2.99 -7.86
N LEU A 17 -9.99 -3.20 -6.90
CA LEU A 17 -8.76 -2.42 -6.76
C LEU A 17 -7.73 -3.28 -6.04
N VAL A 18 -6.51 -3.29 -6.55
CA VAL A 18 -5.40 -3.98 -5.90
C VAL A 18 -4.44 -2.94 -5.35
N LEU A 19 -4.22 -2.97 -4.05
CA LEU A 19 -3.21 -2.12 -3.42
C LEU A 19 -1.89 -2.88 -3.38
N ILE A 20 -0.82 -2.21 -3.77
CA ILE A 20 0.53 -2.77 -3.75
C ILE A 20 1.32 -2.02 -2.69
N PRO A 21 1.48 -2.57 -1.48
CA PRO A 21 2.28 -1.92 -0.46
C PRO A 21 3.76 -2.01 -0.80
N VAL A 22 4.46 -0.90 -0.66
CA VAL A 22 5.88 -0.82 -0.98
C VAL A 22 6.58 -0.11 0.17
N ARG A 23 7.55 -0.78 0.78
CA ARG A 23 8.44 -0.14 1.74
C ARG A 23 9.54 0.59 0.97
N PRO A 24 10.05 1.71 1.50
CA PRO A 24 11.13 2.43 0.82
C PRO A 24 12.46 1.69 1.00
N SER A 25 12.62 0.59 0.29
CA SER A 25 13.81 -0.25 0.33
C SER A 25 14.08 -0.85 -1.04
N ALA A 26 15.36 -1.18 -1.28
CA ALA A 26 15.76 -1.80 -2.55
C ALA A 26 15.08 -3.16 -2.75
N PHE A 27 14.85 -3.91 -1.68
CA PHE A 27 14.20 -5.22 -1.77
C PHE A 27 12.75 -5.08 -2.26
N ASP A 28 12.02 -4.14 -1.69
CA ASP A 28 10.63 -3.93 -2.09
C ASP A 28 10.55 -3.40 -3.52
N LEU A 29 11.43 -2.46 -3.88
CA LEU A 29 11.45 -1.93 -5.24
C LEU A 29 11.78 -3.01 -6.28
N ALA A 30 12.63 -3.96 -5.93
CA ALA A 30 12.96 -5.07 -6.82
C ALA A 30 11.76 -5.99 -7.05
N ALA A 31 10.81 -6.05 -6.11
CA ALA A 31 9.63 -6.89 -6.20
C ALA A 31 8.48 -6.22 -6.97
N VAL A 32 8.55 -4.92 -7.20
CA VAL A 32 7.45 -4.15 -7.82
C VAL A 32 7.09 -4.64 -9.22
N PRO A 33 8.05 -4.94 -10.12
CA PRO A 33 7.67 -5.39 -11.47
C PRO A 33 6.76 -6.60 -11.48
N ALA A 34 7.00 -7.58 -10.61
CA ALA A 34 6.16 -8.78 -10.54
C ALA A 34 4.73 -8.45 -10.11
N ALA A 35 4.58 -7.54 -9.12
CA ALA A 35 3.26 -7.11 -8.65
C ALA A 35 2.50 -6.34 -9.74
N VAL A 36 3.19 -5.46 -10.46
CA VAL A 36 2.59 -4.69 -11.56
C VAL A 36 2.14 -5.63 -12.68
N GLU A 37 2.93 -6.66 -12.97
CA GLU A 37 2.58 -7.65 -13.98
C GLU A 37 1.29 -8.38 -13.63
N ILE A 38 1.10 -8.75 -12.37
CA ILE A 38 -0.13 -9.41 -11.91
C ILE A 38 -1.35 -8.50 -12.14
N VAL A 39 -1.23 -7.23 -11.76
CA VAL A 39 -2.32 -6.26 -11.90
C VAL A 39 -2.64 -6.02 -13.37
N THR A 40 -1.62 -5.86 -14.19
CA THR A 40 -1.77 -5.62 -15.63
C THR A 40 -2.43 -6.81 -16.31
N ALA A 41 -1.98 -8.02 -16.00
CA ALA A 41 -2.55 -9.24 -16.58
C ALA A 41 -3.99 -9.46 -16.15
N ALA A 42 -4.34 -9.07 -14.93
CA ALA A 42 -5.70 -9.20 -14.41
C ALA A 42 -6.64 -8.11 -14.95
N LYS A 43 -6.10 -7.07 -15.57
CA LYS A 43 -6.86 -5.92 -16.10
C LYS A 43 -7.72 -5.25 -15.04
N VAL A 44 -7.16 -5.11 -13.83
CA VAL A 44 -7.82 -4.42 -12.71
C VAL A 44 -7.05 -3.15 -12.38
N ARG A 45 -7.72 -2.24 -11.69
CA ARG A 45 -7.05 -1.05 -11.18
C ARG A 45 -6.07 -1.43 -10.09
N GLY A 46 -4.90 -0.82 -10.10
CA GLY A 46 -3.89 -1.01 -9.05
C GLY A 46 -3.40 0.34 -8.56
N ALA A 47 -2.86 0.36 -7.35
CA ALA A 47 -2.26 1.57 -6.79
C ALA A 47 -1.17 1.19 -5.80
N PHE A 48 -0.13 2.01 -5.75
CA PHE A 48 0.94 1.83 -4.78
C PHE A 48 0.60 2.56 -3.49
N VAL A 49 0.92 1.92 -2.36
CA VAL A 49 0.83 2.52 -1.03
C VAL A 49 2.21 2.42 -0.39
N LEU A 50 2.81 3.54 -0.06
CA LEU A 50 4.06 3.50 0.70
C LEU A 50 3.75 3.11 2.14
N SER A 51 4.41 2.06 2.62
CA SER A 51 4.09 1.43 3.90
C SER A 51 5.35 1.21 4.74
N ALA A 52 5.18 1.14 6.05
CA ALA A 52 6.28 0.95 7.00
C ALA A 52 7.42 1.94 6.76
N CYS A 53 7.07 3.18 6.46
CA CYS A 53 8.04 4.22 6.13
C CYS A 53 8.68 4.78 7.38
N PRO A 54 10.01 4.98 7.36
CA PRO A 54 10.65 5.76 8.41
C PRO A 54 10.10 7.19 8.40
N PHE A 55 9.98 7.80 9.57
CA PHE A 55 9.41 9.14 9.67
C PHE A 55 10.30 10.17 8.94
N ARG A 56 9.70 10.90 8.00
CA ARG A 56 10.36 11.98 7.24
C ARG A 56 11.68 11.58 6.55
N ALA A 57 11.78 10.32 6.15
CA ALA A 57 12.99 9.84 5.50
C ALA A 57 13.06 10.29 4.03
N PRO A 58 14.26 10.66 3.54
CA PRO A 58 14.41 11.04 2.13
C PRO A 58 14.10 9.90 1.17
N GLU A 59 14.20 8.66 1.61
CA GLU A 59 13.88 7.47 0.81
C GLU A 59 12.42 7.45 0.37
N ILE A 60 11.53 8.15 1.10
CA ILE A 60 10.11 8.21 0.73
C ILE A 60 9.93 8.89 -0.63
N GLY A 61 10.53 10.06 -0.81
CA GLY A 61 10.45 10.77 -2.09
C GLY A 61 11.16 10.03 -3.21
N GLU A 62 12.28 9.40 -2.90
CA GLU A 62 13.02 8.59 -3.87
C GLU A 62 12.19 7.41 -4.35
N THR A 63 11.49 6.76 -3.43
CA THR A 63 10.62 5.64 -3.75
C THR A 63 9.44 6.09 -4.62
N ARG A 64 8.80 7.22 -4.27
CA ARG A 64 7.72 7.75 -5.09
C ARG A 64 8.18 8.02 -6.52
N ALA A 65 9.34 8.62 -6.68
CA ALA A 65 9.90 8.92 -8.00
C ALA A 65 10.13 7.63 -8.80
N ALA A 66 10.66 6.61 -8.16
CA ALA A 66 10.89 5.32 -8.81
C ALA A 66 9.59 4.65 -9.25
N LEU A 67 8.53 4.78 -8.46
CA LEU A 67 7.24 4.15 -8.76
C LEU A 67 6.50 4.82 -9.91
N GLU A 68 6.78 6.10 -10.18
CA GLU A 68 6.13 6.82 -11.27
C GLU A 68 6.32 6.15 -12.63
N ALA A 69 7.44 5.46 -12.81
CA ALA A 69 7.75 4.79 -14.08
C ALA A 69 6.74 3.71 -14.47
N TYR A 70 5.99 3.19 -13.52
CA TYR A 70 5.05 2.09 -13.77
C TYR A 70 3.67 2.56 -14.22
N GLY A 71 3.37 3.85 -14.12
CA GLY A 71 2.11 4.39 -14.61
C GLY A 71 0.88 4.12 -13.76
N LEU A 72 1.03 3.46 -12.60
CA LEU A 72 -0.07 3.26 -11.67
C LEU A 72 -0.17 4.43 -10.70
N PRO A 73 -1.37 4.74 -10.21
CA PRO A 73 -1.52 5.75 -9.17
C PRO A 73 -0.70 5.40 -7.93
N ILE A 74 -0.22 6.44 -7.26
CA ILE A 74 0.46 6.31 -5.97
C ILE A 74 -0.41 7.04 -4.97
N VAL A 75 -0.87 6.34 -3.94
CA VAL A 75 -1.72 6.94 -2.91
C VAL A 75 -0.99 8.12 -2.26
N PRO A 76 -1.63 9.30 -2.14
CA PRO A 76 -1.02 10.41 -1.43
C PRO A 76 -0.78 10.07 0.04
N GLY A 77 0.30 10.59 0.60
CA GLY A 77 0.69 10.25 1.97
C GLY A 77 1.31 8.87 2.04
N GLU A 78 1.62 8.45 3.22
CA GLU A 78 2.26 7.15 3.47
C GLU A 78 1.83 6.62 4.83
N ILE A 79 2.00 5.30 5.02
CA ILE A 79 1.80 4.67 6.31
C ILE A 79 3.18 4.60 6.97
N THR A 80 3.35 5.36 8.02
CA THR A 80 4.61 5.43 8.75
C THR A 80 4.75 4.25 9.69
N ASP A 81 5.96 3.72 9.84
CA ASP A 81 6.24 2.68 10.81
C ASP A 81 6.11 3.26 12.22
N ARG A 82 5.07 2.84 12.94
CA ARG A 82 4.75 3.38 14.27
C ARG A 82 4.49 2.24 15.24
N ARG A 83 4.90 2.45 16.45
CA ARG A 83 4.70 1.50 17.55
C ARG A 83 3.22 1.17 17.77
N ALA A 84 2.33 2.10 17.45
CA ALA A 84 0.90 1.92 17.63
C ALA A 84 0.36 0.69 16.89
N PHE A 85 0.92 0.35 15.72
CA PHE A 85 0.48 -0.82 14.97
C PHE A 85 0.73 -2.13 15.74
N ALA A 86 1.95 -2.32 16.24
CA ALA A 86 2.28 -3.51 17.01
C ALA A 86 1.49 -3.57 18.32
N ARG A 87 1.33 -2.44 18.97
CA ARG A 87 0.59 -2.37 20.23
C ARG A 87 -0.90 -2.67 20.03
N ALA A 88 -1.47 -2.18 18.94
CA ALA A 88 -2.87 -2.47 18.62
C ALA A 88 -3.09 -3.98 18.41
N VAL A 89 -2.18 -4.63 17.69
CA VAL A 89 -2.25 -6.07 17.47
C VAL A 89 -2.23 -6.83 18.80
N THR A 90 -1.37 -6.40 19.72
CA THR A 90 -1.26 -7.02 21.05
C THR A 90 -2.59 -6.99 21.81
N THR A 91 -3.40 -5.94 21.61
CA THR A 91 -4.69 -5.80 22.26
C THR A 91 -5.86 -6.32 21.42
N GLY A 92 -5.57 -6.87 20.23
CA GLY A 92 -6.61 -7.36 19.33
C GLY A 92 -7.43 -6.27 18.67
N SER A 93 -6.85 -5.07 18.52
CA SER A 93 -7.54 -3.90 17.98
C SER A 93 -6.89 -3.43 16.68
N ALA A 94 -7.64 -2.69 15.87
CA ALA A 94 -7.07 -1.88 14.80
C ALA A 94 -6.53 -0.57 15.41
N VAL A 95 -5.59 0.09 14.74
CA VAL A 95 -5.05 1.35 15.25
C VAL A 95 -6.12 2.44 15.39
N THR A 96 -7.16 2.40 14.56
CA THR A 96 -8.27 3.35 14.64
C THR A 96 -9.11 3.16 15.89
N GLU A 97 -9.05 1.98 16.50
CA GLU A 97 -9.69 1.69 17.78
C GLU A 97 -8.73 1.92 18.94
N PHE A 98 -7.50 1.46 18.79
CA PHE A 98 -6.48 1.49 19.83
C PHE A 98 -6.08 2.93 20.18
N GLU A 99 -5.91 3.77 19.17
CA GLU A 99 -5.43 5.14 19.36
C GLU A 99 -6.12 6.04 18.32
N ALA A 100 -7.43 6.22 18.52
CA ALA A 100 -8.31 6.86 17.54
C ALA A 100 -7.85 8.26 17.11
N GLU A 101 -7.21 9.01 18.00
CA GLU A 101 -6.72 10.36 17.71
C GLU A 101 -5.24 10.39 17.33
N GLY A 102 -4.61 9.23 17.17
CA GLY A 102 -3.19 9.14 16.88
C GLY A 102 -2.86 9.32 15.41
N LYS A 103 -1.59 9.53 15.12
CA LYS A 103 -1.09 9.72 13.76
C LYS A 103 -1.27 8.48 12.89
N ALA A 104 -1.10 7.28 13.46
CA ALA A 104 -1.32 6.03 12.73
C ALA A 104 -2.76 5.93 12.24
N ALA A 105 -3.72 6.26 13.11
CA ALA A 105 -5.13 6.25 12.77
C ALA A 105 -5.45 7.28 11.67
N GLU A 106 -4.86 8.47 11.74
CA GLU A 106 -5.02 9.49 10.71
C GLU A 106 -4.56 8.99 9.34
N GLU A 107 -3.40 8.36 9.30
CA GLU A 107 -2.85 7.84 8.05
C GLU A 107 -3.72 6.75 7.45
N ILE A 108 -4.24 5.86 8.28
CA ILE A 108 -5.14 4.78 7.83
C ILE A 108 -6.47 5.37 7.33
N ARG A 109 -7.02 6.36 8.02
CA ARG A 109 -8.27 7.01 7.57
C ARG A 109 -8.08 7.74 6.24
N ALA A 110 -6.94 8.38 6.03
CA ALA A 110 -6.63 9.03 4.77
C ALA A 110 -6.53 8.02 3.62
N LEU A 111 -5.89 6.89 3.88
CA LEU A 111 -5.82 5.80 2.92
C LEU A 111 -7.22 5.29 2.57
N TRP A 112 -8.05 5.04 3.57
CA TRP A 112 -9.40 4.57 3.36
C TRP A 112 -10.24 5.55 2.55
N ALA A 113 -10.12 6.85 2.83
CA ALA A 113 -10.83 7.89 2.08
C ALA A 113 -10.41 7.88 0.60
N TRP A 114 -9.12 7.70 0.33
CA TRP A 114 -8.62 7.60 -1.03
C TRP A 114 -9.17 6.36 -1.75
N ILE A 115 -9.21 5.23 -1.06
CA ILE A 115 -9.75 3.98 -1.61
C ILE A 115 -11.22 4.17 -1.99
N LYS A 116 -12.01 4.71 -1.07
CA LYS A 116 -13.44 4.94 -1.32
C LYS A 116 -13.67 5.83 -2.54
N ASN A 117 -12.94 6.95 -2.61
CA ASN A 117 -13.06 7.85 -3.75
C ASN A 117 -12.70 7.15 -5.07
N THR A 118 -11.66 6.32 -5.03
CA THR A 118 -11.22 5.60 -6.22
C THR A 118 -12.26 4.57 -6.67
N LEU A 119 -12.86 3.85 -5.72
CA LEU A 119 -13.89 2.86 -6.04
C LEU A 119 -15.17 3.49 -6.57
N GLU A 120 -15.50 4.68 -6.13
CA GLU A 120 -16.67 5.42 -6.58
C GLU A 120 -16.51 5.99 -7.99
N ARG A 121 -15.29 6.18 -8.47
CA ARG A 121 -15.03 6.66 -9.83
C ARG A 121 -15.07 5.50 -10.82
N LYS A 122 -15.72 5.76 -11.93
CA LYS A 122 -15.84 4.77 -13.01
C LYS A 122 -14.84 4.99 -14.13
#